data_2f2a1e2e6066a2e7f0441b42a48b477d
#
_entry.id   2f2a1e2e6066a2e7f0441b42a48b477d
#
_cell.length_a   1.000
_cell.length_b   1.000
_cell.length_c   1.000
_cell.angle_alpha   90.00
_cell.angle_beta   90.00
_cell.angle_gamma   90.00
#
_symmetry.space_group_name_H-M   'P 1'
#
loop_
_entity.id
_entity.type
_entity.pdbx_description
1 polymer ?
#
loop_
_entity_poly.entity_id
_entity_poly.type
_entity_poly.pdbx_seq_one_letter_code
_entity_poly.pdbx_strand_id
1 'polypeptide(L)'
;MSAKDIFHTVVRSALEKEGWTITDDPIYLKVDEDRLYVDLGAENNLLGAERYGQKIAVEIKSFLGLSLINNFHEAIGQAWNYKVVLAEQQPDRVLYLAVPEDIYEEFFTRRLAQMSVTRMQLNLLVFNPIREEIVLWK
;
A
#
# COMPACT_ATOMS: atom_id res chain seq x y z
N MET A 1 8.02 -16.45 -2.37
CA MET A 1 7.89 -15.12 -3.01
C MET A 1 6.49 -14.97 -3.56
N SER A 2 5.81 -13.90 -3.21
CA SER A 2 4.47 -13.68 -3.73
C SER A 2 4.53 -13.14 -5.16
N ALA A 3 3.51 -13.47 -5.95
CA ALA A 3 3.38 -12.92 -7.29
C ALA A 3 3.11 -11.42 -7.22
N LYS A 4 3.63 -10.68 -8.18
CA LYS A 4 3.34 -9.24 -8.28
C LYS A 4 1.89 -9.02 -8.67
N ASP A 5 1.26 -8.01 -8.07
CA ASP A 5 -0.06 -7.56 -8.49
C ASP A 5 0.02 -7.00 -9.92
N ILE A 6 -1.09 -7.11 -10.67
CA ILE A 6 -1.12 -6.62 -12.05
C ILE A 6 -0.85 -5.12 -12.15
N PHE A 7 -1.11 -4.37 -11.08
CA PHE A 7 -0.87 -2.93 -11.05
C PHE A 7 0.46 -2.53 -10.41
N HIS A 8 1.36 -3.49 -10.23
CA HIS A 8 2.66 -3.22 -9.60
C HIS A 8 3.42 -2.10 -10.32
N THR A 9 3.57 -2.23 -11.62
CA THR A 9 4.28 -1.23 -12.44
C THR A 9 3.55 0.11 -12.45
N VAL A 10 2.22 0.09 -12.48
CA VAL A 10 1.38 1.30 -12.45
C VAL A 10 1.64 2.09 -11.17
N VAL A 11 1.60 1.44 -10.02
CA VAL A 11 1.78 2.12 -8.73
C VAL A 11 3.21 2.63 -8.60
N ARG A 12 4.18 1.84 -9.04
CA ARG A 12 5.58 2.26 -9.06
C ARG A 12 5.76 3.54 -9.89
N SER A 13 5.21 3.56 -11.11
CA SER A 13 5.26 4.75 -11.97
C SER A 13 4.57 5.94 -11.34
N ALA A 14 3.41 5.73 -10.74
CA ALA A 14 2.65 6.80 -10.09
C ALA A 14 3.44 7.44 -8.94
N LEU A 15 4.12 6.62 -8.15
CA LEU A 15 4.98 7.12 -7.07
C LEU A 15 6.14 7.93 -7.63
N GLU A 16 6.80 7.42 -8.66
CA GLU A 16 7.93 8.11 -9.26
C GLU A 16 7.52 9.47 -9.85
N LYS A 17 6.32 9.56 -10.42
CA LYS A 17 5.80 10.84 -10.95
C LYS A 17 5.64 11.89 -9.85
N GLU A 18 5.37 11.49 -8.61
CA GLU A 18 5.25 12.41 -7.48
C GLU A 18 6.58 12.69 -6.79
N GLY A 19 7.67 12.19 -7.33
CA GLY A 19 9.01 12.45 -6.79
C GLY A 19 9.48 11.43 -5.77
N TRP A 20 8.78 10.31 -5.61
CA TRP A 20 9.23 9.23 -4.73
C TRP A 20 10.36 8.44 -5.39
N THR A 21 11.36 8.11 -4.60
CA THR A 21 12.43 7.20 -5.02
C THR A 21 12.08 5.80 -4.51
N ILE A 22 12.01 4.83 -5.41
CA ILE A 22 11.76 3.44 -5.03
C ILE A 22 13.04 2.88 -4.43
N THR A 23 12.99 2.52 -3.16
CA THR A 23 14.15 1.99 -2.44
C THR A 23 14.16 0.48 -2.36
N ASP A 24 12.99 -0.13 -2.40
CA ASP A 24 12.81 -1.58 -2.29
C ASP A 24 11.69 -2.04 -3.23
N ASP A 25 11.91 -3.17 -3.87
CA ASP A 25 10.92 -3.75 -4.79
C ASP A 25 11.14 -5.26 -4.89
N PRO A 26 10.70 -6.04 -3.91
CA PRO A 26 9.91 -5.71 -2.71
C PRO A 26 10.77 -5.38 -1.48
N ILE A 27 10.09 -4.95 -0.41
CA ILE A 27 10.69 -4.95 0.92
C ILE A 27 10.61 -6.37 1.45
N TYR A 28 11.76 -6.91 1.82
CA TYR A 28 11.83 -8.24 2.42
C TYR A 28 11.89 -8.12 3.94
N LEU A 29 10.96 -8.80 4.62
CA LEU A 29 10.93 -8.84 6.08
C LEU A 29 10.98 -10.31 6.52
N LYS A 30 11.63 -10.55 7.64
CA LYS A 30 11.77 -11.91 8.16
C LYS A 30 11.56 -11.91 9.67
N VAL A 31 10.70 -12.83 10.14
CA VAL A 31 10.47 -13.07 11.57
C VAL A 31 10.67 -14.57 11.77
N ASP A 32 11.77 -14.96 12.35
CA ASP A 32 12.18 -16.37 12.49
C ASP A 32 12.18 -17.07 11.12
N GLU A 33 11.38 -18.12 10.95
CA GLU A 33 11.26 -18.80 9.64
C GLU A 33 10.23 -18.18 8.71
N ASP A 34 9.43 -17.21 9.19
CA ASP A 34 8.40 -16.59 8.37
C ASP A 34 8.97 -15.45 7.55
N ARG A 35 8.63 -15.43 6.27
CA ARG A 35 9.10 -14.43 5.31
C ARG A 35 7.93 -13.64 4.78
N LEU A 36 8.06 -12.29 4.79
CA LEU A 36 7.04 -11.39 4.29
C LEU A 36 7.64 -10.50 3.21
N TYR A 37 6.83 -10.16 2.23
CA TYR A 37 7.24 -9.29 1.13
C TYR A 37 6.19 -8.20 0.97
N VAL A 38 6.58 -6.95 1.20
CA VAL A 38 5.73 -5.80 0.91
C VAL A 38 6.11 -5.30 -0.48
N ASP A 39 5.14 -5.03 -1.32
CA ASP A 39 5.37 -4.81 -2.75
C ASP A 39 6.43 -3.75 -3.05
N LEU A 40 6.37 -2.59 -2.39
CA LEU A 40 7.30 -1.49 -2.65
C LEU A 40 7.70 -0.78 -1.37
N GLY A 41 8.95 -0.32 -1.34
CA GLY A 41 9.39 0.68 -0.39
C GLY A 41 9.79 1.94 -1.15
N ALA A 42 9.50 3.10 -0.61
CA ALA A 42 9.82 4.35 -1.26
C ALA A 42 10.17 5.44 -0.24
N GLU A 43 10.89 6.44 -0.71
CA GLU A 43 11.35 7.56 0.11
C GLU A 43 11.19 8.84 -0.70
N ASN A 44 10.65 9.88 -0.08
CA ASN A 44 10.50 11.18 -0.73
C ASN A 44 11.50 12.15 -0.15
N ASN A 45 12.53 12.48 -0.93
CA ASN A 45 13.60 13.38 -0.54
C ASN A 45 13.55 14.73 -1.28
N LEU A 46 12.44 15.02 -1.96
CA LEU A 46 12.29 16.22 -2.75
C LEU A 46 12.02 17.41 -1.83
N LEU A 47 12.94 18.37 -1.80
CA LEU A 47 12.80 19.57 -0.97
C LEU A 47 11.56 20.36 -1.36
N GLY A 48 10.79 20.77 -0.36
CA GLY A 48 9.55 21.49 -0.58
C GLY A 48 8.34 20.62 -0.85
N ALA A 49 8.53 19.30 -1.00
CA ALA A 49 7.41 18.37 -1.14
C ALA A 49 6.70 18.23 0.20
N GLU A 50 5.39 18.04 0.16
CA GLU A 50 4.56 17.86 1.36
C GLU A 50 5.04 16.70 2.22
N ARG A 51 5.58 15.63 1.60
CA ARG A 51 6.03 14.42 2.28
C ARG A 51 7.56 14.28 2.31
N TYR A 52 8.26 15.41 2.31
CA TYR A 52 9.73 15.42 2.33
C TYR A 52 10.27 14.61 3.52
N GLY A 53 11.22 13.73 3.22
CA GLY A 53 11.87 12.88 4.24
C GLY A 53 11.03 11.70 4.70
N GLN A 54 9.82 11.53 4.20
CA GLN A 54 8.97 10.41 4.59
C GLN A 54 9.39 9.12 3.90
N LYS A 55 9.37 8.02 4.67
CA LYS A 55 9.58 6.67 4.15
C LYS A 55 8.28 5.90 4.24
N ILE A 56 7.96 5.19 3.17
CA ILE A 56 6.72 4.41 3.11
C ILE A 56 6.97 2.98 2.65
N ALA A 57 6.04 2.10 3.03
CA ALA A 57 5.91 0.76 2.51
C ALA A 57 4.53 0.69 1.84
N VAL A 58 4.47 0.14 0.63
CA VAL A 58 3.24 0.10 -0.14
C VAL A 58 2.90 -1.33 -0.51
N GLU A 59 1.73 -1.78 -0.09
CA GLU A 59 1.17 -3.07 -0.50
C GLU A 59 0.05 -2.82 -1.50
N ILE A 60 0.10 -3.46 -2.65
CA ILE A 60 -0.82 -3.21 -3.77
C ILE A 60 -1.86 -4.30 -3.84
N LYS A 61 -3.15 -3.92 -3.87
CA LYS A 61 -4.26 -4.86 -4.00
C LYS A 61 -5.21 -4.40 -5.10
N SER A 62 -5.32 -5.20 -6.15
CA SER A 62 -6.14 -4.88 -7.32
C SER A 62 -7.62 -5.19 -7.13
N PHE A 63 -7.96 -6.05 -6.20
CA PHE A 63 -9.36 -6.48 -5.95
C PHE A 63 -10.02 -7.10 -7.18
N LEU A 64 -9.27 -7.92 -7.91
CA LEU A 64 -9.78 -8.59 -9.13
C LEU A 64 -10.50 -9.91 -8.84
N GLY A 65 -10.57 -10.35 -7.58
CA GLY A 65 -11.24 -11.58 -7.21
C GLY A 65 -12.76 -11.48 -7.39
N LEU A 66 -13.43 -12.62 -7.32
CA LEU A 66 -14.89 -12.69 -7.51
C LEU A 66 -15.67 -12.06 -6.35
N SER A 67 -15.06 -11.90 -5.19
CA SER A 67 -15.72 -11.36 -4.00
C SER A 67 -14.90 -10.21 -3.42
N LEU A 68 -15.45 -9.01 -3.47
CA LEU A 68 -14.79 -7.83 -2.90
C LEU A 68 -14.57 -7.99 -1.40
N ILE A 69 -15.55 -8.56 -0.70
CA ILE A 69 -15.41 -8.74 0.76
C ILE A 69 -14.29 -9.73 1.11
N ASN A 70 -14.15 -10.81 0.35
CA ASN A 70 -13.07 -11.77 0.60
C ASN A 70 -11.72 -11.16 0.27
N ASN A 71 -11.62 -10.40 -0.81
CA ASN A 71 -10.41 -9.67 -1.16
C ASN A 71 -10.04 -8.68 -0.05
N PHE A 72 -11.04 -8.04 0.53
CA PHE A 72 -10.83 -7.10 1.63
C PHE A 72 -10.29 -7.80 2.87
N HIS A 73 -10.89 -8.93 3.25
CA HIS A 73 -10.40 -9.71 4.40
C HIS A 73 -8.94 -10.12 4.23
N GLU A 74 -8.58 -10.57 3.04
CA GLU A 74 -7.19 -10.94 2.74
C GLU A 74 -6.26 -9.73 2.84
N ALA A 75 -6.65 -8.61 2.24
CA ALA A 75 -5.87 -7.39 2.25
C ALA A 75 -5.65 -6.87 3.68
N ILE A 76 -6.71 -6.86 4.49
CA ILE A 76 -6.64 -6.39 5.88
C ILE A 76 -5.74 -7.30 6.72
N GLY A 77 -5.86 -8.63 6.56
CA GLY A 77 -5.03 -9.57 7.30
C GLY A 77 -3.55 -9.41 6.99
N GLN A 78 -3.21 -9.30 5.71
CA GLN A 78 -1.82 -9.07 5.30
C GLN A 78 -1.31 -7.71 5.78
N ALA A 79 -2.11 -6.66 5.61
CA ALA A 79 -1.72 -5.31 6.03
C ALA A 79 -1.47 -5.25 7.53
N TRP A 80 -2.27 -5.95 8.32
CA TRP A 80 -2.06 -6.00 9.76
C TRP A 80 -0.71 -6.61 10.11
N ASN A 81 -0.39 -7.75 9.51
CA ASN A 81 0.89 -8.42 9.75
C ASN A 81 2.07 -7.54 9.32
N TYR A 82 1.97 -6.90 8.16
CA TYR A 82 3.03 -6.00 7.70
C TYR A 82 3.20 -4.82 8.64
N LYS A 83 2.10 -4.25 9.10
CA LYS A 83 2.13 -3.11 10.03
C LYS A 83 2.83 -3.47 11.34
N VAL A 84 2.52 -4.64 11.90
CA VAL A 84 3.12 -5.13 13.13
C VAL A 84 4.63 -5.32 12.95
N VAL A 85 5.04 -5.99 11.88
CA VAL A 85 6.46 -6.30 11.65
C VAL A 85 7.25 -5.04 11.31
N LEU A 86 6.68 -4.14 10.48
CA LEU A 86 7.33 -2.87 10.16
C LEU A 86 7.54 -2.01 11.41
N ALA A 87 6.56 -1.97 12.30
CA ALA A 87 6.67 -1.18 13.53
C ALA A 87 7.87 -1.62 14.37
N GLU A 88 8.22 -2.89 14.32
CA GLU A 88 9.36 -3.43 15.06
C GLU A 88 10.68 -3.30 14.30
N GLN A 89 10.68 -3.60 12.99
CA GLN A 89 11.91 -3.70 12.21
C GLN A 89 12.27 -2.44 11.42
N GLN A 90 11.27 -1.69 10.96
CA GLN A 90 11.46 -0.46 10.19
C GLN A 90 10.44 0.59 10.63
N PRO A 91 10.55 1.08 11.89
CA PRO A 91 9.50 1.92 12.49
C PRO A 91 9.33 3.29 11.82
N ASP A 92 10.28 3.71 11.01
CA ASP A 92 10.20 4.96 10.27
C ASP A 92 9.40 4.85 8.95
N ARG A 93 8.99 3.63 8.59
CA ARG A 93 8.15 3.42 7.39
C ARG A 93 6.68 3.40 7.76
N VAL A 94 5.89 4.19 7.03
CA VAL A 94 4.43 4.19 7.15
C VAL A 94 3.87 3.25 6.09
N LEU A 95 3.03 2.30 6.50
CA LEU A 95 2.40 1.36 5.56
C LEU A 95 1.19 2.00 4.90
N TYR A 96 1.12 1.89 3.57
CA TYR A 96 -0.03 2.27 2.77
C TYR A 96 -0.55 1.05 2.02
N LEU A 97 -1.86 0.87 2.00
CA LEU A 97 -2.52 -0.09 1.12
C LEU A 97 -2.94 0.67 -0.15
N ALA A 98 -2.40 0.26 -1.29
CA ALA A 98 -2.70 0.90 -2.56
C ALA A 98 -3.84 0.17 -3.26
N VAL A 99 -4.90 0.88 -3.60
CA VAL A 99 -6.09 0.34 -4.25
C VAL A 99 -6.48 1.21 -5.45
N PRO A 100 -7.06 0.59 -6.50
CA PRO A 100 -7.55 1.38 -7.64
C PRO A 100 -8.71 2.28 -7.25
N GLU A 101 -8.84 3.39 -7.95
CA GLU A 101 -9.85 4.41 -7.68
C GLU A 101 -11.28 3.85 -7.71
N ASP A 102 -11.61 3.01 -8.67
CA ASP A 102 -12.95 2.43 -8.79
C ASP A 102 -13.27 1.52 -7.58
N ILE A 103 -12.30 0.77 -7.10
CA ILE A 103 -12.47 -0.08 -5.91
C ILE A 103 -12.63 0.79 -4.66
N TYR A 104 -11.87 1.88 -4.56
CA TYR A 104 -12.02 2.79 -3.45
C TYR A 104 -13.44 3.35 -3.39
N GLU A 105 -13.97 3.81 -4.52
CA GLU A 105 -15.29 4.40 -4.59
C GLU A 105 -16.41 3.38 -4.34
N GLU A 106 -16.24 2.16 -4.83
CA GLU A 106 -17.26 1.12 -4.69
C GLU A 106 -17.25 0.44 -3.32
N PHE A 107 -16.08 0.12 -2.80
CA PHE A 107 -15.97 -0.72 -1.60
C PHE A 107 -15.52 0.05 -0.35
N PHE A 108 -14.49 0.88 -0.47
CA PHE A 108 -13.90 1.53 0.70
C PHE A 108 -14.76 2.66 1.26
N THR A 109 -15.83 3.01 0.58
CA THR A 109 -16.85 3.94 1.08
C THR A 109 -17.93 3.23 1.91
N ARG A 110 -17.95 1.90 1.90
CA ARG A 110 -18.91 1.13 2.70
C ARG A 110 -18.57 1.21 4.17
N ARG A 111 -19.60 1.13 5.00
CA ARG A 111 -19.44 1.26 6.46
C ARG A 111 -18.47 0.25 7.04
N LEU A 112 -18.56 -1.02 6.65
CA LEU A 112 -17.65 -2.06 7.15
C LEU A 112 -16.18 -1.69 6.88
N ALA A 113 -15.88 -1.30 5.65
CA ALA A 113 -14.52 -0.95 5.27
C ALA A 113 -14.03 0.27 6.06
N GLN A 114 -14.89 1.27 6.22
CA GLN A 114 -14.56 2.48 6.98
C GLN A 114 -14.28 2.19 8.46
N MET A 115 -15.09 1.32 9.05
CA MET A 115 -14.87 0.91 10.44
C MET A 115 -13.53 0.22 10.62
N SER A 116 -13.21 -0.74 9.73
CA SER A 116 -11.97 -1.50 9.82
C SER A 116 -10.75 -0.63 9.56
N VAL A 117 -10.80 0.18 8.52
CA VAL A 117 -9.69 1.07 8.15
C VAL A 117 -9.40 2.08 9.27
N THR A 118 -10.46 2.67 9.85
CA THR A 118 -10.32 3.64 10.92
C THR A 118 -9.75 3.02 12.18
N ARG A 119 -10.32 1.88 12.62
CA ARG A 119 -9.87 1.19 13.84
C ARG A 119 -8.44 0.70 13.72
N MET A 120 -8.08 0.20 12.57
CA MET A 120 -6.73 -0.30 12.29
C MET A 120 -5.73 0.82 12.04
N GLN A 121 -6.20 2.04 11.84
CA GLN A 121 -5.38 3.17 11.44
C GLN A 121 -4.57 2.84 10.18
N LEU A 122 -5.25 2.24 9.21
CA LEU A 122 -4.62 1.86 7.95
C LEU A 122 -4.65 3.05 6.99
N ASN A 123 -3.49 3.38 6.46
CA ASN A 123 -3.38 4.44 5.45
C ASN A 123 -3.65 3.87 4.07
N LEU A 124 -4.34 4.64 3.24
CA LEU A 124 -4.69 4.23 1.88
C LEU A 124 -3.99 5.13 0.86
N LEU A 125 -3.58 4.51 -0.23
CA LEU A 125 -3.09 5.18 -1.42
C LEU A 125 -4.03 4.79 -2.55
N VAL A 126 -4.73 5.77 -3.12
CA VAL A 126 -5.69 5.51 -4.21
C VAL A 126 -5.07 5.96 -5.52
N PHE A 127 -5.07 5.08 -6.52
CA PHE A 127 -4.44 5.37 -7.80
C PHE A 127 -5.40 5.16 -8.96
N ASN A 128 -5.15 5.90 -10.04
CA ASN A 128 -5.84 5.71 -11.32
C ASN A 128 -4.94 4.86 -12.22
N PRO A 129 -5.35 3.63 -12.57
CA PRO A 129 -4.47 2.73 -13.32
C PRO A 129 -4.28 3.13 -14.79
N ILE A 130 -5.20 3.89 -15.36
CA ILE A 130 -5.11 4.33 -16.75
C ILE A 130 -4.12 5.46 -16.90
N ARG A 131 -4.22 6.48 -16.03
CA ARG A 131 -3.31 7.63 -16.05
C ARG A 131 -2.00 7.38 -15.30
N GLU A 132 -1.92 6.27 -14.54
CA GLU A 132 -0.78 5.93 -13.70
C GLU A 132 -0.43 7.08 -12.76
N GLU A 133 -1.44 7.52 -12.03
CA GLU A 133 -1.33 8.65 -11.11
C GLU A 133 -1.95 8.31 -9.77
N ILE A 134 -1.37 8.88 -8.70
CA ILE A 134 -1.98 8.81 -7.38
C ILE A 134 -3.03 9.90 -7.32
N VAL A 135 -4.27 9.53 -6.95
CA VAL A 135 -5.38 10.48 -6.87
C VAL A 135 -5.75 10.88 -5.45
N LEU A 136 -5.34 10.06 -4.47
CA LEU A 136 -5.69 10.34 -3.08
C LEU A 136 -4.70 9.64 -2.15
N TRP A 137 -4.19 10.39 -1.17
CA TRP A 137 -3.48 9.87 -0.01
C TRP A 137 -4.40 10.01 1.20
N LYS A 138 -4.63 8.93 1.91
CA LYS A 138 -5.56 8.96 3.04
C LYS A 138 -5.02 8.22 4.32
#